data_3cba4f5357dea24c1d447ea69b305e1f
#
_entry.id   3cba4f5357dea24c1d447ea69b305e1f
#
_cell.length_a   1.000
_cell.length_b   1.000
_cell.length_c   1.000
_cell.angle_alpha   90.00
_cell.angle_beta   90.00
_cell.angle_gamma   90.00
#
_symmetry.space_group_name_H-M   'P 1'
#
loop_
_entity.id
_entity.type
_entity.pdbx_description
1 polymer ?
#
loop_
_entity_poly.entity_id
_entity_poly.type
_entity_poly.pdbx_seq_one_letter_code
_entity_poly.pdbx_strand_id
1 'polypeptide(L)' 'MECVIISGGNISTDFALDFLNRKTDVLLIAADRGLEFCSRNGILPDWAVGDFDSVSKAVLEEFERQKKIKWKRLVP' A
#
# COMPACT_ATOMS: atom_id res chain seq x y z
N MET A 1 -4.14 16.84 -7.01
CA MET A 1 -3.63 15.57 -6.47
C MET A 1 -4.76 14.73 -5.92
N GLU A 2 -4.81 13.48 -6.30
CA GLU A 2 -5.78 12.53 -5.76
C GLU A 2 -5.10 11.64 -4.73
N CYS A 3 -5.84 11.27 -3.70
CA CYS A 3 -5.37 10.35 -2.67
C CYS A 3 -6.12 9.03 -2.83
N VAL A 4 -5.36 7.95 -2.99
CA VAL A 4 -5.93 6.61 -3.14
C VAL A 4 -5.48 5.77 -1.94
N ILE A 5 -6.44 5.16 -1.27
CA ILE A 5 -6.15 4.29 -0.13
C ILE A 5 -6.46 2.85 -0.54
N ILE A 6 -5.46 1.99 -0.43
CA ILE A 6 -5.61 0.55 -0.65
C ILE A 6 -5.64 -0.13 0.70
N SER A 7 -6.76 -0.77 1.01
CA SER A 7 -6.90 -1.56 2.22
C SER A 7 -7.09 -3.03 1.84
N GLY A 8 -7.19 -3.92 2.83
CA GLY A 8 -7.26 -5.35 2.59
C GLY A 8 -8.60 -5.88 2.10
N GLY A 9 -9.43 -5.06 1.45
CA GLY A 9 -10.73 -5.48 0.95
C GLY A 9 -10.67 -6.17 -0.41
N ASN A 10 -11.84 -6.53 -0.91
CA ASN A 10 -11.97 -7.20 -2.20
C ASN A 10 -11.92 -6.20 -3.36
N ILE A 11 -10.72 -5.86 -3.78
CA ILE A 11 -10.53 -4.99 -4.93
C ILE A 11 -10.08 -5.84 -6.10
N SER A 12 -10.73 -5.66 -7.25
CA SER A 12 -10.26 -6.31 -8.48
C SER A 12 -8.87 -5.79 -8.81
N THR A 13 -7.91 -6.70 -8.96
CA THR A 13 -6.54 -6.34 -9.29
C THR A 13 -6.47 -5.58 -10.61
N ASP A 14 -7.19 -6.06 -11.62
CA ASP A 14 -7.18 -5.42 -12.94
C ASP A 14 -7.73 -3.99 -12.87
N PHE A 15 -8.79 -3.79 -12.13
CA PHE A 15 -9.38 -2.46 -11.97
C PHE A 15 -8.39 -1.51 -11.26
N ALA A 16 -7.79 -1.97 -10.17
CA ALA A 16 -6.88 -1.14 -9.40
C ALA A 16 -5.64 -0.75 -10.20
N LEU A 17 -5.06 -1.70 -10.93
CA LEU A 17 -3.88 -1.43 -11.75
C LEU A 17 -4.22 -0.48 -12.90
N ASP A 18 -5.36 -0.67 -13.55
CA ASP A 18 -5.80 0.21 -14.62
C ASP A 18 -6.02 1.63 -14.10
N PHE A 19 -6.65 1.77 -12.95
CA PHE A 19 -6.88 3.08 -12.34
C PHE A 19 -5.56 3.78 -12.01
N LEU A 20 -4.62 3.08 -11.39
CA LEU A 20 -3.33 3.65 -11.01
C LEU A 20 -2.51 4.04 -12.23
N ASN A 21 -2.58 3.26 -13.31
CA ASN A 21 -1.83 3.56 -14.54
C ASN A 21 -2.35 4.82 -15.24
N ARG A 22 -3.61 5.17 -15.05
CA ARG A 22 -4.20 6.34 -15.68
C ARG A 22 -3.91 7.63 -14.94
N LYS A 23 -3.52 7.54 -13.67
CA LYS A 23 -3.31 8.70 -12.82
C LYS A 23 -1.84 9.04 -12.74
N THR A 24 -1.51 10.31 -12.93
CA THR A 24 -0.13 10.77 -12.87
C THR A 24 0.18 11.57 -11.62
N ASP A 25 -0.84 12.03 -10.89
CA ASP A 25 -0.67 12.84 -9.68
C ASP A 25 -1.49 12.22 -8.56
N VAL A 26 -1.01 11.09 -8.05
CA VAL A 26 -1.72 10.30 -7.06
C VAL A 26 -0.83 10.10 -5.84
N LEU A 27 -1.39 10.37 -4.66
CA LEU A 27 -0.78 9.96 -3.40
C LEU A 27 -1.38 8.61 -3.03
N LEU A 28 -0.54 7.60 -2.95
CA LEU A 28 -0.97 6.23 -2.68
C LEU A 28 -0.67 5.85 -1.24
N ILE A 29 -1.71 5.47 -0.51
CA ILE A 29 -1.59 5.05 0.88
C ILE A 29 -2.01 3.59 0.97
N ALA A 30 -1.11 2.75 1.49
CA ALA A 30 -1.42 1.36 1.77
C ALA A 30 -1.77 1.24 3.26
N ALA A 31 -2.98 0.80 3.54
CA ALA A 31 -3.47 0.64 4.91
C ALA A 31 -3.50 -0.84 5.27
N ASP A 32 -2.78 -1.21 6.33
CA ASP A 32 -2.75 -2.58 6.86
C ASP A 32 -2.47 -3.62 5.77
N ARG A 33 -3.42 -4.51 5.49
CA ARG A 33 -3.25 -5.56 4.49
C ARG A 33 -3.13 -5.05 3.06
N GLY A 34 -3.38 -3.76 2.84
CA GLY A 34 -3.12 -3.15 1.55
C GLY A 34 -1.66 -3.23 1.13
N LEU A 35 -0.74 -3.34 2.10
CA LEU A 35 0.67 -3.56 1.78
C LEU A 35 0.89 -4.89 1.06
N GLU A 36 0.14 -5.93 1.42
CA GLU A 36 0.26 -7.22 0.74
C GLU A 36 -0.22 -7.14 -0.70
N PHE A 37 -1.30 -6.38 -0.95
CA PHE A 37 -1.76 -6.12 -2.29
C PHE A 37 -0.67 -5.40 -3.11
N CYS A 38 -0.04 -4.39 -2.52
CA CYS A 38 1.03 -3.65 -3.19
C CYS A 38 2.22 -4.56 -3.50
N SER A 39 2.60 -5.42 -2.56
CA SER A 39 3.71 -6.35 -2.75
C SER A 39 3.44 -7.32 -3.91
N ARG A 40 2.24 -7.90 -3.94
CA ARG A 40 1.89 -8.88 -4.98
C ARG A 40 1.83 -8.26 -6.37
N ASN A 41 1.57 -6.98 -6.47
CA ASN A 41 1.38 -6.31 -7.75
C ASN A 41 2.51 -5.36 -8.13
N GLY A 42 3.60 -5.37 -7.38
CA GLY A 42 4.75 -4.52 -7.67
C GLY A 42 4.47 -3.04 -7.55
N ILE A 43 3.56 -2.67 -6.65
CA ILE A 43 3.19 -1.27 -6.42
C ILE A 43 3.95 -0.72 -5.23
N LEU A 44 4.53 0.48 -5.39
CA LEU A 44 5.23 1.15 -4.30
C LEU A 44 4.35 2.27 -3.76
N PRO A 45 3.80 2.12 -2.54
CA PRO A 45 2.97 3.19 -1.97
C PRO A 45 3.84 4.35 -1.47
N ASP A 46 3.23 5.51 -1.32
CA ASP A 46 3.89 6.67 -0.71
C ASP A 46 3.87 6.58 0.81
N TRP A 47 2.78 6.04 1.35
CA TRP A 47 2.60 5.86 2.80
C TRP A 47 2.13 4.46 3.13
N ALA A 48 2.59 3.96 4.27
CA ALA A 48 2.07 2.74 4.86
C ALA A 48 1.52 3.09 6.24
N VAL A 49 0.23 2.81 6.46
CA VAL A 49 -0.48 3.23 7.66
C VAL A 49 -1.17 2.03 8.31
N GLY A 50 -1.12 1.95 9.62
CA GLY A 50 -1.84 0.93 10.38
C GLY A 50 -0.99 0.29 11.46
N ASP A 51 -1.54 -0.76 12.11
CA ASP A 51 -0.80 -1.53 13.10
C ASP A 51 -0.04 -2.71 12.48
N PHE A 52 -0.43 -3.11 11.28
CA PHE A 52 0.20 -4.16 10.48
C PHE A 52 0.16 -5.57 11.10
N ASP A 53 -0.74 -5.79 12.05
CA ASP A 53 -0.86 -7.10 12.71
C ASP A 53 -1.20 -8.23 11.73
N SER A 54 -1.95 -7.90 10.69
CA SER A 54 -2.38 -8.88 9.69
C SER A 54 -1.46 -9.00 8.49
N VAL A 55 -0.39 -8.22 8.45
CA VAL A 55 0.55 -8.19 7.33
C VAL A 55 1.71 -9.16 7.62
N SER A 56 2.10 -9.94 6.63
CA SER A 56 3.19 -10.89 6.81
C SER A 56 4.51 -10.15 7.08
N LYS A 57 5.35 -10.76 7.89
CA LYS A 57 6.63 -10.19 8.24
C LYS A 57 7.52 -9.96 7.01
N ALA A 58 7.46 -10.88 6.06
CA ALA A 58 8.25 -10.77 4.83
C ALA A 58 7.87 -9.52 4.04
N VAL A 59 6.57 -9.21 3.96
CA VAL A 59 6.10 -8.01 3.26
C VAL A 59 6.54 -6.75 4.00
N LEU A 60 6.44 -6.74 5.33
CA LEU A 60 6.91 -5.60 6.10
C LEU A 60 8.40 -5.35 5.89
N GLU A 61 9.21 -6.40 5.91
CA GLU A 61 10.65 -6.27 5.68
C GLU A 61 10.96 -5.77 4.28
N GLU A 62 10.20 -6.25 3.28
CA GLU A 62 10.36 -5.80 1.90
C GLU A 62 10.21 -4.29 1.81
N PHE A 63 9.14 -3.74 2.38
CA PHE A 63 8.86 -2.32 2.29
C PHE A 63 9.71 -1.47 3.23
N GLU A 64 10.17 -2.02 4.34
CA GLU A 64 11.07 -1.31 5.24
C GLU A 64 12.40 -0.97 4.59
N ARG A 65 12.80 -1.73 3.58
CA ARG A 65 14.01 -1.45 2.80
C ARG A 65 13.82 -0.27 1.84
N GLN A 66 12.57 0.13 1.59
CA GLN A 66 12.26 1.21 0.66
C GLN A 66 12.23 2.53 1.41
N LYS A 67 13.31 3.29 1.31
CA LYS A 67 13.45 4.54 2.06
C LYS A 67 12.49 5.63 1.65
N LYS A 68 11.84 5.48 0.50
CA LYS A 68 10.89 6.47 -0.01
C LYS A 68 9.51 6.36 0.62
N ILE A 69 9.21 5.24 1.27
CA ILE A 69 7.90 5.03 1.91
C ILE A 69 7.90 5.71 3.26
N LYS A 70 6.85 6.48 3.53
CA LYS A 70 6.63 7.07 4.84
C LYS A 70 5.71 6.18 5.64
N TRP A 71 6.03 5.97 6.90
CA TRP A 71 5.30 5.07 7.76
C TRP A 71 4.53 5.81 8.83
N LYS A 72 3.31 5.37 9.08
CA LYS A 72 2.50 5.82 10.22
C LYS A 72 1.97 4.59 10.92
N ARG A 73 2.64 4.16 11.98
CA ARG A 73 2.20 3.01 12.77
C ARG A 73 1.23 3.45 13.83
N LEU A 74 0.09 2.77 13.87
CA LEU A 74 -0.93 2.99 14.88
C LEU A 74 -0.66 2.00 16.02
N VAL A 75 -0.42 2.54 17.20
CA VAL A 75 -0.16 1.72 18.39
C VAL A 75 -1.47 1.55 19.13
N PRO A 76 -1.90 0.30 19.38
CA PRO A 76 -3.15 0.04 20.10
C PRO A 76 -3.06 0.51 21.56
#